data_1f07bc94569b87d26dc4a02d4d86e89f
#
_entry.id   1f07bc94569b87d26dc4a02d4d86e89f
#
_cell.length_a   1.000
_cell.length_b   1.000
_cell.length_c   1.000
_cell.angle_alpha   90.00
_cell.angle_beta   90.00
_cell.angle_gamma   90.00
#
_symmetry.space_group_name_H-M   'P 1'
#
loop_
_entity.id
_entity.type
_entity.pdbx_description
1 polymer ?
#
loop_
_entity_poly.entity_id
_entity_poly.type
_entity_poly.pdbx_seq_one_letter_code
_entity_poly.pdbx_strand_id
1 'polypeptide(L)'
;VDIFYSTQCEYYDDLPISFAPYQFKFEDENEDGSVEDEREAWFKNNSHLGKGIEENMSADQIMQAYKEIYKVSDVYSEDEQRRIVGIRYAAEASGLSQTTLFTVADDISVDAVTQIKERQDEFKGIAVINDYIRQYDAPGLATHILGRTGKINAEEYEANKDLGYGYNDIIGKQGIEKWGEQYLRGIDGTTGTTKEVNGKEITVMNDAEPVPGD
;
A
#
# COMPACT_ATOMS: atom_id res chain seq x y z
N VAL A 1 -8.63 -8.10 -7.45
CA VAL A 1 -9.63 -8.31 -6.40
C VAL A 1 -9.94 -9.80 -6.27
N ASP A 2 -10.36 -10.47 -7.33
CA ASP A 2 -10.78 -11.89 -7.28
C ASP A 2 -9.68 -12.83 -6.80
N ILE A 3 -8.43 -12.56 -7.20
CA ILE A 3 -7.27 -13.37 -6.76
C ILE A 3 -7.11 -13.24 -5.24
N PHE A 4 -7.08 -12.02 -4.69
CA PHE A 4 -6.91 -11.81 -3.26
C PHE A 4 -8.07 -12.43 -2.45
N TYR A 5 -9.29 -12.36 -2.98
CA TYR A 5 -10.44 -13.00 -2.36
C TYR A 5 -10.33 -14.53 -2.37
N SER A 6 -10.00 -15.14 -3.51
CA SER A 6 -9.90 -16.60 -3.65
C SER A 6 -8.72 -17.19 -2.88
N THR A 7 -7.64 -16.43 -2.71
CA THR A 7 -6.44 -16.86 -1.98
C THR A 7 -6.39 -16.38 -0.54
N GLN A 8 -7.43 -15.66 -0.08
CA GLN A 8 -7.52 -15.08 1.28
C GLN A 8 -6.35 -14.17 1.63
N CYS A 9 -5.72 -13.53 0.64
CA CYS A 9 -4.67 -12.56 0.87
C CYS A 9 -5.26 -11.20 1.28
N GLU A 10 -4.69 -10.59 2.29
CA GLU A 10 -5.00 -9.23 2.68
C GLU A 10 -4.45 -8.24 1.67
N TYR A 11 -5.11 -7.12 1.51
CA TYR A 11 -4.69 -6.02 0.63
C TYR A 11 -5.00 -4.68 1.29
N TYR A 12 -4.28 -3.64 0.89
CA TYR A 12 -4.46 -2.30 1.45
C TYR A 12 -5.77 -1.66 1.01
N ASP A 13 -6.61 -1.35 1.97
CA ASP A 13 -7.92 -0.71 1.82
C ASP A 13 -8.17 0.25 2.99
N ASP A 14 -7.74 1.49 2.84
CA ASP A 14 -7.82 2.52 3.87
C ASP A 14 -9.12 3.34 3.79
N LEU A 15 -10.10 2.94 2.96
CA LEU A 15 -11.37 3.64 2.87
C LEU A 15 -12.22 3.38 4.13
N PRO A 16 -12.56 4.39 4.93
CA PRO A 16 -13.28 4.21 6.18
C PRO A 16 -14.80 4.01 5.97
N ILE A 17 -15.17 3.14 5.03
CA ILE A 17 -16.55 2.76 4.74
C ILE A 17 -16.64 1.24 4.73
N SER A 18 -17.65 0.67 5.40
CA SER A 18 -17.90 -0.78 5.43
C SER A 18 -18.29 -1.34 4.07
N PHE A 19 -18.33 -2.68 3.97
CA PHE A 19 -19.12 -3.35 2.94
C PHE A 19 -20.61 -3.07 3.15
N ALA A 20 -21.43 -3.36 2.13
CA ALA A 20 -22.87 -3.12 2.23
C ALA A 20 -23.51 -3.86 3.44
N PRO A 21 -24.37 -3.21 4.22
CA PRO A 21 -24.78 -1.81 4.09
C PRO A 21 -23.66 -0.82 4.43
N TYR A 22 -23.47 0.20 3.59
CA TYR A 22 -22.35 1.12 3.73
C TYR A 22 -22.52 2.01 4.97
N GLN A 23 -21.51 1.97 5.85
CA GLN A 23 -21.45 2.77 7.07
C GLN A 23 -20.02 3.27 7.26
N PHE A 24 -19.86 4.42 7.90
CA PHE A 24 -18.53 4.89 8.29
C PHE A 24 -17.93 4.01 9.38
N LYS A 25 -16.63 3.76 9.26
CA LYS A 25 -15.81 2.98 10.21
C LYS A 25 -14.80 3.90 10.89
N PHE A 26 -15.24 5.01 11.43
CA PHE A 26 -14.36 5.82 12.26
C PHE A 26 -14.31 5.20 13.65
N GLU A 27 -13.11 5.03 14.18
CA GLU A 27 -12.86 4.49 15.52
C GLU A 27 -12.66 5.67 16.48
N ASP A 28 -13.23 5.58 17.65
CA ASP A 28 -13.00 6.55 18.73
C ASP A 28 -11.69 6.17 19.44
N GLU A 29 -10.54 6.59 18.87
CA GLU A 29 -9.21 6.28 19.45
C GLU A 29 -9.00 6.91 20.84
N ASN A 30 -9.76 7.93 21.19
CA ASN A 30 -9.56 8.68 22.44
C ASN A 30 -10.57 8.35 23.54
N GLU A 31 -11.54 7.46 23.30
CA GLU A 31 -12.63 7.11 24.23
C GLU A 31 -13.44 8.33 24.75
N ASP A 32 -13.34 9.48 24.07
CA ASP A 32 -14.01 10.72 24.43
C ASP A 32 -15.31 10.99 23.64
N GLY A 33 -15.63 10.08 22.69
CA GLY A 33 -16.86 10.13 21.89
C GLY A 33 -16.77 11.02 20.64
N SER A 34 -15.56 11.39 20.19
CA SER A 34 -15.35 12.34 19.10
C SER A 34 -15.22 11.68 17.72
N VAL A 35 -16.04 10.67 17.40
CA VAL A 35 -16.15 10.10 16.06
C VAL A 35 -16.41 11.16 14.98
N GLU A 36 -17.09 12.25 15.37
CA GLU A 36 -17.33 13.40 14.49
C GLU A 36 -16.03 14.13 14.12
N ASP A 37 -15.08 14.25 15.06
CA ASP A 37 -13.79 14.91 14.82
C ASP A 37 -12.92 14.11 13.85
N GLU A 38 -12.92 12.78 13.94
CA GLU A 38 -12.21 11.92 12.99
C GLU A 38 -12.79 11.98 11.59
N ARG A 39 -14.12 12.02 11.51
CA ARG A 39 -14.82 12.21 10.24
C ARG A 39 -14.45 13.54 9.60
N GLU A 40 -14.50 14.65 10.35
CA GLU A 40 -14.12 15.98 9.88
C GLU A 40 -12.64 16.01 9.44
N ALA A 41 -11.75 15.41 10.22
CA ALA A 41 -10.33 15.29 9.90
C ALA A 41 -10.13 14.49 8.61
N TRP A 42 -10.87 13.39 8.42
CA TRP A 42 -10.81 12.61 7.20
C TRP A 42 -11.22 13.41 5.97
N PHE A 43 -12.35 14.12 6.04
CA PHE A 43 -12.81 14.98 4.95
C PHE A 43 -11.81 16.08 4.62
N LYS A 44 -11.24 16.72 5.65
CA LYS A 44 -10.24 17.77 5.49
C LYS A 44 -8.96 17.26 4.82
N ASN A 45 -8.48 16.10 5.26
CA ASN A 45 -7.24 15.50 4.75
C ASN A 45 -7.42 14.90 3.35
N ASN A 46 -8.63 14.48 3.00
CA ASN A 46 -8.95 13.83 1.73
C ASN A 46 -9.75 14.72 0.77
N SER A 47 -9.88 16.01 1.05
CA SER A 47 -10.61 16.98 0.20
C SER A 47 -10.07 17.07 -1.24
N HIS A 48 -8.84 16.63 -1.47
CA HIS A 48 -8.21 16.58 -2.78
C HIS A 48 -8.52 15.29 -3.57
N LEU A 49 -8.98 14.22 -2.90
CA LEU A 49 -9.20 12.90 -3.50
C LEU A 49 -10.53 12.80 -4.27
N GLY A 50 -11.47 13.67 -4.03
CA GLY A 50 -12.77 13.58 -4.66
C GLY A 50 -13.41 14.91 -4.96
N LYS A 51 -13.42 15.32 -6.22
CA LYS A 51 -14.31 16.42 -6.66
C LYS A 51 -15.75 15.97 -6.50
N GLY A 52 -16.51 16.62 -5.64
CA GLY A 52 -17.92 16.32 -5.41
C GLY A 52 -18.21 15.47 -4.18
N ILE A 53 -17.22 15.22 -3.33
CA ILE A 53 -17.43 14.63 -2.00
C ILE A 53 -17.51 15.74 -0.97
N GLU A 54 -18.64 15.80 -0.28
CA GLU A 54 -18.96 16.81 0.72
C GLU A 54 -19.15 16.15 2.09
N GLU A 55 -18.81 16.88 3.14
CA GLU A 55 -18.84 16.42 4.53
C GLU A 55 -20.21 15.96 5.03
N ASN A 56 -21.29 16.54 4.46
CA ASN A 56 -22.66 16.21 4.79
C ASN A 56 -23.21 14.95 4.11
N MET A 57 -22.42 14.32 3.23
CA MET A 57 -22.83 13.11 2.51
C MET A 57 -22.88 11.88 3.43
N SER A 58 -23.86 11.00 3.15
CA SER A 58 -23.87 9.67 3.76
C SER A 58 -22.82 8.74 3.15
N ALA A 59 -22.50 7.64 3.84
CA ALA A 59 -21.58 6.63 3.33
C ALA A 59 -22.02 6.07 1.96
N ASP A 60 -23.33 5.88 1.74
CA ASP A 60 -23.88 5.45 0.45
C ASP A 60 -23.63 6.48 -0.66
N GLN A 61 -23.85 7.75 -0.35
CA GLN A 61 -23.61 8.83 -1.32
C GLN A 61 -22.15 8.96 -1.70
N ILE A 62 -21.25 8.81 -0.72
CA ILE A 62 -19.80 8.84 -0.95
C ILE A 62 -19.36 7.62 -1.77
N MET A 63 -19.89 6.44 -1.45
CA MET A 63 -19.61 5.25 -2.25
C MET A 63 -20.05 5.41 -3.70
N GLN A 64 -21.24 5.98 -3.92
CA GLN A 64 -21.72 6.26 -5.27
C GLN A 64 -20.83 7.27 -6.00
N ALA A 65 -20.40 8.33 -5.32
CA ALA A 65 -19.48 9.31 -5.89
C ALA A 65 -18.14 8.69 -6.27
N TYR A 66 -17.56 7.84 -5.40
CA TYR A 66 -16.31 7.14 -5.72
C TYR A 66 -16.47 6.13 -6.86
N LYS A 67 -17.60 5.43 -6.96
CA LYS A 67 -17.88 4.56 -8.12
C LYS A 67 -17.86 5.34 -9.43
N GLU A 68 -18.42 6.54 -9.46
CA GLU A 68 -18.40 7.42 -10.63
C GLU A 68 -17.01 7.98 -10.92
N ILE A 69 -16.31 8.51 -9.92
CA ILE A 69 -14.94 9.04 -10.03
C ILE A 69 -14.00 7.97 -10.59
N TYR A 70 -14.06 6.77 -10.03
CA TYR A 70 -13.22 5.65 -10.42
C TYR A 70 -13.78 4.85 -11.59
N LYS A 71 -14.93 5.21 -12.14
CA LYS A 71 -15.59 4.54 -13.29
C LYS A 71 -15.71 3.03 -13.05
N VAL A 72 -16.19 2.66 -11.87
CA VAL A 72 -16.41 1.25 -11.52
C VAL A 72 -17.67 0.77 -12.23
N SER A 73 -17.57 -0.36 -12.92
CA SER A 73 -18.67 -0.91 -13.70
C SER A 73 -19.73 -1.56 -12.81
N ASP A 74 -21.02 -1.39 -13.18
CA ASP A 74 -22.17 -2.01 -12.51
C ASP A 74 -22.27 -3.52 -12.79
N VAL A 75 -21.41 -4.07 -13.62
CA VAL A 75 -21.31 -5.53 -13.86
C VAL A 75 -20.82 -6.27 -12.62
N TYR A 76 -20.04 -5.59 -11.79
CA TYR A 76 -19.50 -6.14 -10.55
C TYR A 76 -20.56 -6.12 -9.44
N SER A 77 -20.53 -7.12 -8.56
CA SER A 77 -21.34 -7.10 -7.34
C SER A 77 -21.00 -5.91 -6.43
N GLU A 78 -21.88 -5.55 -5.50
CA GLU A 78 -21.64 -4.44 -4.57
C GLU A 78 -20.35 -4.62 -3.76
N ASP A 79 -20.06 -5.85 -3.33
CA ASP A 79 -18.83 -6.18 -2.61
C ASP A 79 -17.58 -5.99 -3.47
N GLU A 80 -17.63 -6.43 -4.73
CA GLU A 80 -16.51 -6.25 -5.66
C GLU A 80 -16.31 -4.76 -5.98
N GLN A 81 -17.40 -4.03 -6.20
CA GLN A 81 -17.34 -2.58 -6.41
C GLN A 81 -16.70 -1.88 -5.21
N ARG A 82 -17.09 -2.25 -3.97
CA ARG A 82 -16.50 -1.69 -2.75
C ARG A 82 -14.99 -1.99 -2.66
N ARG A 83 -14.56 -3.21 -2.97
CA ARG A 83 -13.13 -3.60 -2.99
C ARG A 83 -12.34 -2.81 -4.03
N ILE A 84 -12.89 -2.67 -5.25
CA ILE A 84 -12.25 -1.89 -6.32
C ILE A 84 -12.10 -0.43 -5.89
N VAL A 85 -13.13 0.15 -5.30
CA VAL A 85 -13.08 1.52 -4.78
C VAL A 85 -12.02 1.65 -3.70
N GLY A 86 -11.97 0.73 -2.73
CA GLY A 86 -11.01 0.76 -1.63
C GLY A 86 -9.55 0.73 -2.10
N ILE A 87 -9.23 -0.20 -3.01
CA ILE A 87 -7.86 -0.29 -3.57
C ILE A 87 -7.51 0.98 -4.35
N ARG A 88 -8.42 1.53 -5.17
CA ARG A 88 -8.16 2.76 -5.92
C ARG A 88 -8.02 3.97 -5.03
N TYR A 89 -8.82 4.03 -3.98
CA TYR A 89 -8.72 5.06 -2.94
C TYR A 89 -7.35 5.00 -2.24
N ALA A 90 -6.93 3.83 -1.76
CA ALA A 90 -5.64 3.64 -1.10
C ALA A 90 -4.47 3.98 -2.03
N ALA A 91 -4.55 3.59 -3.31
CA ALA A 91 -3.54 3.93 -4.31
C ALA A 91 -3.44 5.45 -4.54
N GLU A 92 -4.57 6.15 -4.62
CA GLU A 92 -4.57 7.60 -4.79
C GLU A 92 -4.09 8.33 -3.53
N ALA A 93 -4.53 7.88 -2.35
CA ALA A 93 -4.09 8.41 -1.06
C ALA A 93 -2.59 8.24 -0.82
N SER A 94 -2.00 7.14 -1.31
CA SER A 94 -0.55 6.90 -1.27
C SER A 94 0.26 7.75 -2.25
N GLY A 95 -0.39 8.52 -3.12
CA GLY A 95 0.26 9.34 -4.13
C GLY A 95 0.76 8.55 -5.34
N LEU A 96 0.09 7.44 -5.69
CA LEU A 96 0.42 6.65 -6.89
C LEU A 96 0.55 7.57 -8.11
N SER A 97 1.70 7.51 -8.77
CA SER A 97 2.02 8.30 -9.96
C SER A 97 2.88 7.49 -10.93
N GLN A 98 3.35 8.12 -12.00
CA GLN A 98 4.28 7.47 -12.93
C GLN A 98 5.64 7.14 -12.30
N THR A 99 5.99 7.78 -11.19
CA THR A 99 7.26 7.63 -10.49
C THR A 99 7.13 7.04 -9.09
N THR A 100 5.92 6.98 -8.55
CA THR A 100 5.64 6.45 -7.21
C THR A 100 4.84 5.18 -7.33
N LEU A 101 5.37 4.07 -6.83
CA LEU A 101 4.67 2.78 -6.79
C LEU A 101 3.73 2.73 -5.59
N PHE A 102 2.68 1.96 -5.73
CA PHE A 102 1.76 1.62 -4.65
C PHE A 102 1.79 0.12 -4.40
N THR A 103 2.07 -0.27 -3.18
CA THR A 103 1.98 -1.67 -2.75
C THR A 103 0.52 -2.02 -2.50
N VAL A 104 -0.03 -2.92 -3.31
CA VAL A 104 -1.44 -3.33 -3.20
C VAL A 104 -1.63 -4.32 -2.05
N ALA A 105 -0.68 -5.23 -1.88
CA ALA A 105 -0.71 -6.25 -0.84
C ALA A 105 0.70 -6.74 -0.54
N ASP A 106 0.93 -7.10 0.71
CA ASP A 106 2.16 -7.72 1.18
C ASP A 106 1.89 -9.18 1.58
N ASP A 107 2.95 -9.95 1.75
CA ASP A 107 2.92 -11.35 2.22
C ASP A 107 1.88 -12.22 1.49
N ILE A 108 1.79 -12.05 0.17
CA ILE A 108 0.83 -12.77 -0.66
C ILE A 108 1.21 -14.24 -0.80
N SER A 109 0.22 -15.13 -0.81
CA SER A 109 0.44 -16.57 -0.94
C SER A 109 1.06 -16.94 -2.28
N VAL A 110 1.76 -18.09 -2.31
CA VAL A 110 2.35 -18.64 -3.55
C VAL A 110 1.28 -18.86 -4.62
N ASP A 111 0.07 -19.23 -4.23
CA ASP A 111 -1.05 -19.41 -5.14
C ASP A 111 -1.48 -18.08 -5.78
N ALA A 112 -1.50 -16.99 -5.00
CA ALA A 112 -1.77 -15.65 -5.54
C ALA A 112 -0.67 -15.20 -6.51
N VAL A 113 0.60 -15.40 -6.14
CA VAL A 113 1.75 -15.12 -7.02
C VAL A 113 1.62 -15.86 -8.34
N THR A 114 1.30 -17.16 -8.28
CA THR A 114 1.15 -18.00 -9.47
C THR A 114 0.05 -17.49 -10.38
N GLN A 115 -1.14 -17.23 -9.83
CA GLN A 115 -2.27 -16.69 -10.61
C GLN A 115 -1.98 -15.33 -11.22
N ILE A 116 -1.25 -14.44 -10.52
CA ILE A 116 -0.86 -13.14 -11.06
C ILE A 116 0.13 -13.32 -12.22
N LYS A 117 1.14 -14.19 -12.05
CA LYS A 117 2.16 -14.44 -13.10
C LYS A 117 1.57 -15.12 -14.33
N GLU A 118 0.65 -16.07 -14.17
CA GLU A 118 -0.02 -16.74 -15.29
C GLU A 118 -0.90 -15.78 -16.10
N ARG A 119 -1.45 -14.75 -15.46
CA ARG A 119 -2.33 -13.76 -16.08
C ARG A 119 -1.67 -12.38 -16.26
N GLN A 120 -0.35 -12.34 -16.37
CA GLN A 120 0.44 -11.10 -16.46
C GLN A 120 -0.06 -10.17 -17.59
N ASP A 121 -0.51 -10.74 -18.71
CA ASP A 121 -1.04 -9.97 -19.82
C ASP A 121 -2.33 -9.19 -19.49
N GLU A 122 -3.10 -9.68 -18.50
CA GLU A 122 -4.32 -9.02 -18.02
C GLU A 122 -3.98 -7.93 -16.98
N PHE A 123 -2.90 -8.09 -16.23
CA PHE A 123 -2.48 -7.22 -15.13
C PHE A 123 -1.38 -6.23 -15.54
N LYS A 124 -1.66 -5.42 -16.57
CA LYS A 124 -0.70 -4.40 -17.03
C LYS A 124 -0.41 -3.38 -15.92
N GLY A 125 0.88 -3.21 -15.63
CA GLY A 125 1.33 -2.27 -14.59
C GLY A 125 1.32 -2.83 -13.17
N ILE A 126 1.07 -4.13 -12.99
CA ILE A 126 1.23 -4.83 -11.72
C ILE A 126 2.48 -5.70 -11.81
N ALA A 127 3.32 -5.64 -10.79
CA ALA A 127 4.50 -6.48 -10.63
C ALA A 127 4.45 -7.19 -9.27
N VAL A 128 4.94 -8.41 -9.25
CA VAL A 128 5.23 -9.14 -8.00
C VAL A 128 6.72 -9.05 -7.77
N ILE A 129 7.09 -8.46 -6.65
CA ILE A 129 8.49 -8.32 -6.22
C ILE A 129 8.74 -9.17 -4.99
N ASN A 130 9.95 -9.67 -4.85
CA ASN A 130 10.40 -10.27 -3.60
C ASN A 130 10.98 -9.17 -2.75
N ASP A 131 10.52 -9.12 -1.50
CA ASP A 131 11.02 -8.19 -0.50
C ASP A 131 11.40 -8.95 0.76
N TYR A 132 12.34 -8.42 1.53
CA TYR A 132 12.80 -9.01 2.78
C TYR A 132 12.21 -8.25 3.95
N ILE A 133 11.54 -8.97 4.84
CA ILE A 133 10.97 -8.42 6.06
C ILE A 133 11.80 -8.82 7.27
N ARG A 134 11.86 -7.93 8.25
CA ARG A 134 12.52 -8.21 9.51
C ARG A 134 11.75 -9.28 10.29
N GLN A 135 12.39 -10.40 10.59
CA GLN A 135 11.82 -11.46 11.42
C GLN A 135 12.54 -11.53 12.77
N TYR A 136 11.76 -11.66 13.81
CA TYR A 136 12.27 -11.82 15.19
C TYR A 136 11.93 -13.21 15.68
N ASP A 137 12.95 -14.04 15.95
CA ASP A 137 12.78 -15.44 16.39
C ASP A 137 12.13 -15.54 17.77
N ALA A 138 12.29 -14.51 18.60
CA ALA A 138 11.71 -14.43 19.94
C ALA A 138 10.95 -13.12 20.14
N PRO A 139 9.69 -13.03 19.67
CA PRO A 139 8.87 -11.83 19.83
C PRO A 139 8.74 -11.44 21.30
N GLY A 140 8.99 -10.18 21.60
CA GLY A 140 8.92 -9.64 22.95
C GLY A 140 10.20 -9.77 23.78
N LEU A 141 11.21 -10.52 23.33
CA LEU A 141 12.48 -10.58 24.02
C LEU A 141 13.30 -9.30 23.77
N ALA A 142 13.68 -8.63 24.86
CA ALA A 142 14.56 -7.46 24.83
C ALA A 142 14.13 -6.34 23.85
N THR A 143 12.85 -6.14 23.63
CA THR A 143 12.30 -5.14 22.69
C THR A 143 12.81 -3.73 22.93
N HIS A 144 13.05 -3.37 24.19
CA HIS A 144 13.62 -2.07 24.57
C HIS A 144 15.11 -1.91 24.19
N ILE A 145 15.84 -3.01 23.96
CA ILE A 145 17.23 -3.01 23.48
C ILE A 145 17.25 -3.13 21.95
N LEU A 146 16.48 -4.06 21.41
CA LEU A 146 16.37 -4.26 19.96
C LEU A 146 15.82 -3.00 19.28
N GLY A 147 14.83 -2.39 19.88
CA GLY A 147 14.19 -1.21 19.32
C GLY A 147 13.04 -1.58 18.37
N ARG A 148 12.81 -0.74 17.40
CA ARG A 148 11.75 -0.93 16.40
C ARG A 148 12.16 -0.41 15.05
N THR A 149 11.59 -0.98 14.02
CA THR A 149 11.60 -0.47 12.65
C THR A 149 10.35 0.37 12.37
N GLY A 150 10.33 1.11 11.29
CA GLY A 150 9.17 1.88 10.84
C GLY A 150 9.44 2.58 9.51
N LYS A 151 8.38 3.04 8.86
CA LYS A 151 8.51 3.76 7.57
C LYS A 151 9.42 4.98 7.72
N ILE A 152 10.26 5.21 6.71
CA ILE A 152 11.15 6.35 6.63
C ILE A 152 10.31 7.65 6.58
N ASN A 153 10.71 8.65 7.32
CA ASN A 153 10.09 9.98 7.22
C ASN A 153 10.89 10.89 6.26
N ALA A 154 10.36 12.08 5.97
CA ALA A 154 10.96 12.98 5.00
C ALA A 154 12.39 13.42 5.40
N GLU A 155 12.65 13.66 6.69
CA GLU A 155 13.97 14.05 7.18
C GLU A 155 14.98 12.90 7.09
N GLU A 156 14.54 11.71 7.48
CA GLU A 156 15.36 10.48 7.37
C GLU A 156 15.64 10.12 5.92
N TYR A 157 14.66 10.31 5.02
CA TYR A 157 14.85 10.11 3.60
C TYR A 157 15.90 11.05 3.03
N GLU A 158 15.80 12.36 3.30
CA GLU A 158 16.80 13.33 2.84
C GLU A 158 18.21 13.04 3.35
N ALA A 159 18.31 12.49 4.57
CA ALA A 159 19.60 12.11 5.15
C ALA A 159 20.21 10.83 4.56
N ASN A 160 19.36 9.92 4.01
CA ASN A 160 19.79 8.59 3.58
C ASN A 160 19.53 8.31 2.09
N LYS A 161 19.00 9.23 1.30
CA LYS A 161 18.71 9.02 -0.12
C LYS A 161 19.92 8.60 -0.95
N ASP A 162 21.12 9.10 -0.60
CA ASP A 162 22.36 8.73 -1.27
C ASP A 162 22.82 7.29 -0.95
N LEU A 163 22.22 6.67 0.07
CA LEU A 163 22.41 5.27 0.45
C LEU A 163 21.40 4.35 -0.23
N GLY A 164 20.58 4.87 -1.14
CA GLY A 164 19.61 4.09 -1.93
C GLY A 164 18.27 3.87 -1.23
N TYR A 165 17.90 4.67 -0.23
CA TYR A 165 16.57 4.58 0.38
C TYR A 165 15.49 5.20 -0.49
N GLY A 166 14.35 4.52 -0.60
CA GLY A 166 13.12 5.02 -1.18
C GLY A 166 12.17 5.66 -0.14
N TYR A 167 11.15 6.36 -0.62
CA TYR A 167 10.17 7.04 0.26
C TYR A 167 9.29 6.10 1.11
N ASN A 168 9.21 4.83 0.74
CA ASN A 168 8.36 3.84 1.42
C ASN A 168 9.18 2.81 2.21
N ASP A 169 10.49 2.96 2.25
CA ASP A 169 11.36 1.99 2.91
C ASP A 169 11.16 1.97 4.41
N ILE A 170 11.43 0.82 4.99
CA ILE A 170 11.44 0.60 6.43
C ILE A 170 12.87 0.80 6.92
N ILE A 171 13.02 1.61 7.96
CA ILE A 171 14.31 1.91 8.60
C ILE A 171 14.24 1.64 10.10
N GLY A 172 15.36 1.28 10.69
CA GLY A 172 15.50 1.18 12.15
C GLY A 172 15.33 2.52 12.83
N LYS A 173 14.31 2.64 13.70
CA LYS A 173 13.97 3.90 14.40
C LYS A 173 14.68 4.05 15.72
N GLN A 174 14.90 2.96 16.44
CA GLN A 174 15.44 2.95 17.80
C GLN A 174 16.29 1.70 18.07
N GLY A 175 17.12 1.74 19.11
CA GLY A 175 17.86 0.60 19.61
C GLY A 175 18.89 0.05 18.65
N ILE A 176 19.08 -1.26 18.70
CA ILE A 176 20.01 -2.00 17.84
C ILE A 176 19.55 -1.91 16.37
N GLU A 177 18.25 -1.92 16.11
CA GLU A 177 17.70 -1.74 14.75
C GLU A 177 18.24 -0.47 14.09
N LYS A 178 18.24 0.64 14.80
CA LYS A 178 18.79 1.91 14.30
C LYS A 178 20.31 1.89 14.18
N TRP A 179 20.98 1.32 15.17
CA TRP A 179 22.45 1.29 15.17
C TRP A 179 23.01 0.34 14.12
N GLY A 180 22.36 -0.82 13.96
CA GLY A 180 22.77 -1.89 13.05
C GLY A 180 22.21 -1.77 11.64
N GLU A 181 21.42 -0.73 11.33
CA GLU A 181 20.73 -0.56 10.05
C GLU A 181 21.60 -0.84 8.83
N GLN A 182 22.82 -0.34 8.82
CA GLN A 182 23.78 -0.53 7.73
C GLN A 182 24.16 -1.99 7.45
N TYR A 183 23.99 -2.87 8.44
CA TYR A 183 24.27 -4.31 8.32
C TYR A 183 22.96 -5.10 8.10
N LEU A 184 21.90 -4.66 8.73
CA LEU A 184 20.62 -5.35 8.79
C LEU A 184 19.74 -5.11 7.56
N ARG A 185 19.95 -4.01 6.82
CA ARG A 185 19.09 -3.58 5.73
C ARG A 185 19.14 -4.52 4.52
N GLY A 186 20.22 -5.11 4.15
CA GLY A 186 20.34 -5.76 2.86
C GLY A 186 20.49 -4.78 1.68
N ILE A 187 20.37 -5.28 0.47
CA ILE A 187 20.48 -4.51 -0.78
C ILE A 187 19.26 -4.83 -1.65
N ASP A 188 18.53 -3.80 -2.05
CA ASP A 188 17.37 -3.95 -2.92
C ASP A 188 17.77 -4.48 -4.29
N GLY A 189 16.95 -5.36 -4.85
CA GLY A 189 17.08 -5.79 -6.23
C GLY A 189 16.73 -4.67 -7.21
N THR A 190 17.28 -4.73 -8.40
CA THR A 190 16.97 -3.76 -9.47
C THR A 190 16.47 -4.47 -10.71
N THR A 191 15.32 -4.03 -11.22
CA THR A 191 14.76 -4.48 -12.50
C THR A 191 14.74 -3.31 -13.48
N GLY A 192 15.45 -3.45 -14.58
CA GLY A 192 15.47 -2.44 -15.66
C GLY A 192 14.38 -2.71 -16.68
N THR A 193 13.44 -1.79 -16.87
CA THR A 193 12.49 -1.82 -18.00
C THR A 193 12.87 -0.79 -19.04
N THR A 194 13.06 -1.20 -20.30
CA THR A 194 13.25 -0.29 -21.40
C THR A 194 11.95 -0.18 -22.21
N LYS A 195 11.42 1.03 -22.38
CA LYS A 195 10.27 1.28 -23.25
C LYS A 195 10.76 1.62 -24.65
N GLU A 196 10.32 0.86 -25.66
CA GLU A 196 10.49 1.25 -27.05
C GLU A 196 9.56 2.41 -27.44
N VAL A 197 9.98 3.21 -28.43
CA VAL A 197 9.24 4.37 -28.96
C VAL A 197 7.83 4.01 -29.48
N ASN A 198 7.57 2.73 -29.74
CA ASN A 198 6.28 2.21 -30.22
C ASN A 198 5.37 1.67 -29.11
N GLY A 199 5.69 1.91 -27.84
CA GLY A 199 4.85 1.50 -26.71
C GLY A 199 4.92 0.02 -26.35
N LYS A 200 5.78 -0.77 -26.99
CA LYS A 200 6.03 -2.16 -26.63
C LYS A 200 7.07 -2.19 -25.52
N GLU A 201 6.71 -2.70 -24.37
CA GLU A 201 7.67 -2.90 -23.28
C GLU A 201 8.62 -4.03 -23.63
N ILE A 202 9.92 -3.73 -23.70
CA ILE A 202 10.96 -4.74 -23.69
C ILE A 202 11.58 -4.72 -22.31
N THR A 203 11.40 -5.79 -21.56
CA THR A 203 12.12 -6.01 -20.33
C THR A 203 13.55 -6.38 -20.67
N VAL A 204 14.47 -5.48 -20.49
CA VAL A 204 15.90 -5.81 -20.55
C VAL A 204 16.30 -6.20 -19.14
N MET A 205 16.51 -7.48 -18.95
CA MET A 205 16.96 -8.04 -17.68
C MET A 205 18.41 -7.66 -17.42
N ASN A 206 18.62 -6.66 -16.60
CA ASN A 206 19.78 -6.57 -15.72
C ASN A 206 19.22 -6.66 -14.30
N ASP A 207 18.65 -7.81 -13.99
CA ASP A 207 18.09 -8.06 -12.68
C ASP A 207 19.26 -8.32 -11.72
N ALA A 208 19.50 -7.37 -10.82
CA ALA A 208 20.22 -7.67 -9.61
C ALA A 208 19.21 -8.25 -8.62
N GLU A 209 19.40 -9.50 -8.22
CA GLU A 209 18.58 -10.09 -7.17
C GLU A 209 18.80 -9.33 -5.85
N PRO A 210 17.74 -9.14 -5.06
CA PRO A 210 17.89 -8.53 -3.75
C PRO A 210 18.76 -9.40 -2.83
N VAL A 211 19.61 -8.77 -2.03
CA VAL A 211 20.47 -9.46 -1.06
C VAL A 211 19.93 -9.19 0.33
N PRO A 212 19.59 -10.23 1.10
CA PRO A 212 19.13 -10.04 2.48
C PRO A 212 20.22 -9.39 3.33
N GLY A 213 19.80 -8.64 4.35
CA GLY A 213 20.71 -8.20 5.41
C GLY A 213 21.15 -9.35 6.32
N ASP A 214 22.16 -9.10 7.13
CA ASP A 214 22.72 -10.05 8.09
C ASP A 214 21.80 -10.30 9.30
#